data_25af7477aa554e694d36ad373d412149
#
_entry.id   25af7477aa554e694d36ad373d412149
#
_cell.length_a   1.000
_cell.length_b   1.000
_cell.length_c   1.000
_cell.angle_alpha   90.00
_cell.angle_beta   90.00
_cell.angle_gamma   90.00
#
_symmetry.space_group_name_H-M   'P 1'
#
loop_
_entity.id
_entity.type
_entity.pdbx_description
1 polymer ?
#
loop_
_entity_poly.entity_id
_entity_poly.type
_entity_poly.pdbx_seq_one_letter_code
_entity_poly.pdbx_strand_id
1 'polypeptide(L)'
;MIKAGTISEVPVTNLDFFPTLLDVAGIVLDPGKVLDGKSLVPVLTGKGVIAERPLFWHFPVYLEGGNMETQDSIFRTRPGSSVRLGDWKLIQYFENNDLELYNLREDIGEKVNRFRSDPAKTTELLAILEKWRRETNAPVPVALNPSFAKP
;
A
#
# COMPACT_ATOMS: atom_id res chain seq x y z
N MET A 1 -5.63 -19.43 21.60
CA MET A 1 -4.45 -20.15 21.07
C MET A 1 -4.54 -20.18 19.57
N ILE A 2 -3.46 -19.89 18.87
CA ILE A 2 -3.39 -19.94 17.40
C ILE A 2 -3.26 -21.41 16.98
N LYS A 3 -4.10 -21.87 16.06
CA LYS A 3 -4.06 -23.25 15.57
C LYS A 3 -2.88 -23.43 14.61
N ALA A 4 -2.02 -24.40 14.86
CA ALA A 4 -0.89 -24.69 14.00
C ALA A 4 -1.32 -25.08 12.57
N GLY A 5 -0.55 -24.69 11.57
CA GLY A 5 -0.79 -25.02 10.16
C GLY A 5 -1.94 -24.27 9.49
N THR A 6 -2.51 -23.24 10.13
CA THR A 6 -3.53 -22.39 9.49
C THR A 6 -2.89 -21.33 8.59
N ILE A 7 -3.55 -21.06 7.47
CA ILE A 7 -3.18 -20.00 6.52
C ILE A 7 -4.32 -18.98 6.47
N SER A 8 -3.99 -17.73 6.32
CA SER A 8 -4.95 -16.64 6.11
C SER A 8 -4.51 -15.81 4.90
N GLU A 9 -5.48 -15.46 4.07
CA GLU A 9 -5.29 -14.62 2.87
C GLU A 9 -5.60 -13.13 3.14
N VAL A 10 -5.89 -12.76 4.40
CA VAL A 10 -6.19 -11.36 4.76
C VAL A 10 -4.94 -10.51 4.56
N PRO A 11 -5.01 -9.44 3.75
CA PRO A 11 -3.89 -8.53 3.58
C PRO A 11 -3.55 -7.80 4.87
N VAL A 12 -2.28 -7.85 5.26
CA VAL A 12 -1.77 -7.26 6.50
C VAL A 12 -0.54 -6.40 6.22
N THR A 13 -0.24 -5.48 7.15
CA THR A 13 0.97 -4.65 7.11
C THR A 13 1.70 -4.71 8.44
N ASN A 14 2.94 -4.22 8.48
CA ASN A 14 3.70 -4.07 9.73
C ASN A 14 3.02 -3.13 10.74
N LEU A 15 2.18 -2.20 10.30
CA LEU A 15 1.40 -1.31 11.17
C LEU A 15 0.42 -2.09 12.07
N ASP A 16 0.02 -3.29 11.65
CA ASP A 16 -0.90 -4.15 12.38
C ASP A 16 -0.25 -4.83 13.60
N PHE A 17 1.08 -4.91 13.65
CA PHE A 17 1.77 -5.58 14.75
C PHE A 17 1.57 -4.86 16.08
N PHE A 18 1.66 -3.54 16.10
CA PHE A 18 1.52 -2.78 17.34
C PHE A 18 0.15 -2.98 18.00
N PRO A 19 -1.00 -2.73 17.33
CA PRO A 19 -2.30 -3.03 17.92
C PRO A 19 -2.50 -4.50 18.25
N THR A 20 -1.90 -5.43 17.50
CA THR A 20 -1.97 -6.86 17.82
C THR A 20 -1.26 -7.19 19.14
N LEU A 21 -0.06 -6.66 19.34
CA LEU A 21 0.69 -6.89 20.58
C LEU A 21 -0.01 -6.30 21.80
N LEU A 22 -0.60 -5.13 21.67
CA LEU A 22 -1.40 -4.52 22.73
C LEU A 22 -2.62 -5.39 23.10
N ASP A 23 -3.35 -5.84 22.08
CA ASP A 23 -4.52 -6.71 22.25
C ASP A 23 -4.15 -8.04 22.93
N VAL A 24 -3.05 -8.68 22.50
CA VAL A 24 -2.52 -9.90 23.13
C VAL A 24 -2.12 -9.66 24.59
N ALA A 25 -1.56 -8.50 24.89
CA ALA A 25 -1.17 -8.10 26.25
C ALA A 25 -2.35 -7.65 27.12
N GLY A 26 -3.56 -7.54 26.58
CA GLY A 26 -4.73 -7.02 27.28
C GLY A 26 -4.65 -5.52 27.61
N ILE A 27 -3.82 -4.78 26.88
CA ILE A 27 -3.63 -3.34 27.08
C ILE A 27 -4.67 -2.58 26.26
N VAL A 28 -5.51 -1.81 26.95
CA VAL A 28 -6.47 -0.92 26.31
C VAL A 28 -5.77 0.40 25.96
N LEU A 29 -5.81 0.74 24.67
CA LEU A 29 -5.31 2.05 24.22
C LEU A 29 -6.22 3.19 24.67
N ASP A 30 -5.59 4.33 24.91
CA ASP A 30 -6.30 5.60 25.05
C ASP A 30 -7.17 5.84 23.80
N PRO A 31 -8.50 6.05 23.96
CA PRO A 31 -9.41 6.30 22.84
C PRO A 31 -9.04 7.50 21.98
N GLY A 32 -8.24 8.44 22.50
CA GLY A 32 -7.73 9.60 21.75
C GLY A 32 -6.59 9.26 20.79
N LYS A 33 -6.01 8.05 20.85
CA LYS A 33 -4.93 7.63 19.95
C LYS A 33 -5.48 6.91 18.73
N VAL A 34 -5.28 7.50 17.57
CA VAL A 34 -5.60 6.89 16.27
C VAL A 34 -4.46 5.96 15.84
N LEU A 35 -4.78 4.72 15.51
CA LEU A 35 -3.84 3.77 14.93
C LEU A 35 -4.26 3.46 13.49
N ASP A 36 -3.28 3.47 12.58
CA ASP A 36 -3.48 3.07 11.18
C ASP A 36 -3.66 1.55 11.04
N GLY A 37 -2.99 0.78 11.93
CA GLY A 37 -3.09 -0.68 11.98
C GLY A 37 -4.34 -1.19 12.68
N LYS A 38 -4.62 -2.48 12.49
CA LYS A 38 -5.69 -3.23 13.15
C LYS A 38 -5.13 -4.46 13.84
N SER A 39 -5.70 -4.85 14.99
CA SER A 39 -5.32 -6.09 15.65
C SER A 39 -5.60 -7.30 14.77
N LEU A 40 -4.62 -8.17 14.63
CA LEU A 40 -4.70 -9.44 13.89
C LEU A 40 -5.26 -10.57 14.75
N VAL A 41 -5.49 -10.35 16.05
CA VAL A 41 -5.98 -11.39 16.99
C VAL A 41 -7.23 -12.12 16.49
N PRO A 42 -8.26 -11.45 15.93
CA PRO A 42 -9.43 -12.16 15.40
C PRO A 42 -9.09 -13.18 14.32
N VAL A 43 -8.21 -12.80 13.38
CA VAL A 43 -7.77 -13.67 12.27
C VAL A 43 -6.86 -14.78 12.77
N LEU A 44 -5.88 -14.45 13.61
CA LEU A 44 -4.91 -15.40 14.16
C LEU A 44 -5.58 -16.49 15.00
N THR A 45 -6.63 -16.15 15.74
CA THR A 45 -7.37 -17.09 16.58
C THR A 45 -8.51 -17.81 15.85
N GLY A 46 -8.86 -17.38 14.64
CA GLY A 46 -10.02 -17.89 13.90
C GLY A 46 -11.37 -17.51 14.53
N LYS A 47 -11.39 -16.50 15.42
CA LYS A 47 -12.60 -16.10 16.15
C LYS A 47 -13.26 -14.84 15.58
N GLY A 48 -12.79 -14.36 14.43
CA GLY A 48 -13.35 -13.17 13.80
C GLY A 48 -12.66 -12.85 12.48
N VAL A 49 -13.06 -11.73 11.89
CA VAL A 49 -12.54 -11.19 10.64
C VAL A 49 -12.08 -9.76 10.83
N ILE A 50 -11.17 -9.33 9.99
CA ILE A 50 -10.83 -7.91 9.82
C ILE A 50 -11.57 -7.44 8.57
N ALA A 51 -12.35 -6.37 8.71
CA ALA A 51 -13.05 -5.77 7.56
C ALA A 51 -12.03 -5.38 6.48
N GLU A 52 -12.40 -5.58 5.22
CA GLU A 52 -11.59 -5.12 4.11
C GLU A 52 -11.31 -3.62 4.24
N ARG A 53 -10.07 -3.23 4.02
CA ARG A 53 -9.61 -1.86 4.17
C ARG A 53 -8.53 -1.54 3.16
N PRO A 54 -8.42 -0.28 2.74
CA PRO A 54 -7.31 0.13 1.91
C PRO A 54 -6.01 0.11 2.74
N LEU A 55 -4.94 -0.37 2.11
CA LEU A 55 -3.58 -0.31 2.60
C LEU A 55 -2.79 0.63 1.71
N PHE A 56 -2.02 1.54 2.32
CA PHE A 56 -1.33 2.60 1.60
C PHE A 56 0.16 2.53 1.78
N TRP A 57 0.90 2.87 0.72
CA TRP A 57 2.34 3.11 0.72
C TRP A 57 2.63 4.42 0.03
N HIS A 58 3.53 5.18 0.61
CA HIS A 58 3.92 6.48 0.09
C HIS A 58 5.43 6.63 0.17
N PHE A 59 6.05 6.84 -0.97
CA PHE A 59 7.50 6.98 -1.09
C PHE A 59 7.81 8.14 -2.07
N PRO A 60 7.86 9.40 -1.57
CA PRO A 60 7.96 10.59 -2.41
C PRO A 60 9.42 10.93 -2.81
N VAL A 61 10.29 9.93 -2.85
CA VAL A 61 11.72 10.10 -3.17
C VAL A 61 12.19 9.01 -4.16
N TYR A 62 13.34 9.24 -4.76
CA TYR A 62 14.00 8.22 -5.58
C TYR A 62 14.78 7.26 -4.68
N LEU A 63 14.70 5.97 -4.95
CA LEU A 63 15.55 4.96 -4.35
C LEU A 63 16.56 4.48 -5.40
N GLU A 64 17.81 4.86 -5.23
CA GLU A 64 18.92 4.44 -6.11
C GLU A 64 19.18 2.93 -6.03
N GLY A 65 19.95 2.41 -6.97
CA GLY A 65 20.33 1.01 -7.03
C GLY A 65 19.36 0.17 -7.84
N GLY A 66 18.85 0.71 -8.95
CA GLY A 66 18.13 -0.02 -9.97
C GLY A 66 19.00 -1.16 -10.55
N ASN A 67 18.36 -2.22 -11.00
CA ASN A 67 18.97 -3.32 -11.71
C ASN A 67 18.07 -3.73 -12.88
N MET A 68 18.47 -4.75 -13.63
CA MET A 68 17.71 -5.23 -14.81
C MET A 68 16.31 -5.78 -14.47
N GLU A 69 15.99 -5.98 -13.18
CA GLU A 69 14.68 -6.44 -12.72
C GLU A 69 13.71 -5.27 -12.46
N THR A 70 14.23 -4.04 -12.37
CA THR A 70 13.43 -2.83 -12.23
C THR A 70 13.18 -2.21 -13.60
N GLN A 71 12.07 -1.49 -13.76
CA GLN A 71 11.74 -0.80 -15.02
C GLN A 71 12.70 0.37 -15.32
N ASP A 72 13.56 0.70 -14.37
CA ASP A 72 14.52 1.78 -14.47
C ASP A 72 15.92 1.25 -14.15
N SER A 73 16.91 1.57 -14.99
CA SER A 73 18.29 1.11 -14.84
C SER A 73 19.06 1.83 -13.72
N ILE A 74 18.56 2.98 -13.27
CA ILE A 74 19.22 3.84 -12.27
C ILE A 74 18.52 3.73 -10.92
N PHE A 75 17.18 3.75 -10.91
CA PHE A 75 16.40 3.78 -9.69
C PHE A 75 15.67 2.45 -9.45
N ARG A 76 15.73 1.97 -8.22
CA ARG A 76 14.94 0.82 -7.78
C ARG A 76 13.46 1.17 -7.72
N THR A 77 13.12 2.41 -7.37
CA THR A 77 11.77 2.95 -7.48
C THR A 77 11.80 4.45 -7.70
N ARG A 78 10.75 4.94 -8.36
CA ARG A 78 10.48 6.37 -8.58
C ARG A 78 9.54 6.90 -7.49
N PRO A 79 9.52 8.23 -7.25
CA PRO A 79 8.57 8.83 -6.32
C PRO A 79 7.13 8.48 -6.66
N GLY A 80 6.41 7.94 -5.70
CA GLY A 80 5.04 7.52 -5.94
C GLY A 80 4.26 7.19 -4.68
N SER A 81 2.99 6.87 -4.88
CA SER A 81 2.12 6.30 -3.85
C SER A 81 1.38 5.10 -4.42
N SER A 82 1.01 4.19 -3.54
CA SER A 82 0.15 3.07 -3.93
C SER A 82 -0.94 2.81 -2.91
N VAL A 83 -2.02 2.22 -3.38
CA VAL A 83 -3.11 1.70 -2.56
C VAL A 83 -3.43 0.28 -2.98
N ARG A 84 -3.66 -0.59 -1.99
CA ARG A 84 -4.24 -1.92 -2.18
C ARG A 84 -5.59 -1.97 -1.49
N LEU A 85 -6.61 -2.42 -2.21
CA LEU A 85 -7.93 -2.73 -1.66
C LEU A 85 -8.39 -4.08 -2.21
N GLY A 86 -8.54 -5.03 -1.32
CA GLY A 86 -8.81 -6.42 -1.71
C GLY A 86 -7.72 -6.98 -2.62
N ASP A 87 -8.15 -7.45 -3.79
CA ASP A 87 -7.27 -8.03 -4.80
C ASP A 87 -6.61 -6.97 -5.72
N TRP A 88 -7.02 -5.73 -5.65
CA TRP A 88 -6.55 -4.70 -6.55
C TRP A 88 -5.49 -3.81 -5.91
N LYS A 89 -4.46 -3.48 -6.70
CA LYS A 89 -3.40 -2.53 -6.35
C LYS A 89 -3.26 -1.49 -7.43
N LEU A 90 -3.30 -0.21 -7.03
CA LEU A 90 -2.99 0.93 -7.88
C LEU A 90 -1.69 1.57 -7.42
N ILE A 91 -0.83 1.92 -8.38
CA ILE A 91 0.38 2.72 -8.16
C ILE A 91 0.25 3.99 -8.99
N GLN A 92 0.60 5.13 -8.39
CA GLN A 92 0.75 6.40 -9.09
C GLN A 92 2.16 6.92 -8.90
N TYR A 93 2.86 7.17 -9.99
CA TYR A 93 4.16 7.83 -10.01
C TYR A 93 4.00 9.33 -10.20
N PHE A 94 4.77 10.13 -9.46
CA PHE A 94 4.58 11.59 -9.43
C PHE A 94 5.26 12.34 -10.57
N GLU A 95 6.25 11.74 -11.25
CA GLU A 95 7.00 12.42 -12.31
C GLU A 95 6.11 12.88 -13.48
N ASN A 96 5.21 12.01 -13.91
CA ASN A 96 4.37 12.21 -15.09
C ASN A 96 2.92 11.75 -14.86
N ASN A 97 2.56 11.46 -13.60
CA ASN A 97 1.26 10.91 -13.20
C ASN A 97 0.94 9.55 -13.84
N ASP A 98 1.95 8.76 -14.18
CA ASP A 98 1.75 7.41 -14.66
C ASP A 98 1.00 6.56 -13.66
N LEU A 99 0.06 5.75 -14.17
CA LEU A 99 -0.76 4.85 -13.38
C LEU A 99 -0.50 3.40 -13.77
N GLU A 100 -0.42 2.56 -12.75
CA GLU A 100 -0.38 1.12 -12.91
C GLU A 100 -1.48 0.50 -12.04
N LEU A 101 -2.26 -0.40 -12.63
CA LEU A 101 -3.32 -1.13 -11.94
C LEU A 101 -3.13 -2.62 -12.13
N TYR A 102 -3.16 -3.36 -11.03
CA TYR A 102 -2.96 -4.81 -11.03
C TYR A 102 -4.05 -5.52 -10.23
N ASN A 103 -4.46 -6.71 -10.72
CA ASN A 103 -5.26 -7.65 -9.96
C ASN A 103 -4.32 -8.72 -9.38
N LEU A 104 -3.98 -8.59 -8.10
CA LEU A 104 -3.00 -9.45 -7.44
C LEU A 104 -3.46 -10.90 -7.25
N ARG A 105 -4.76 -11.21 -7.38
CA ARG A 105 -5.26 -12.57 -7.38
C ARG A 105 -4.90 -13.30 -8.67
N GLU A 106 -4.99 -12.60 -9.80
CA GLU A 106 -4.73 -13.15 -11.13
C GLU A 106 -3.27 -13.00 -11.54
N ASP A 107 -2.62 -11.93 -11.06
CA ASP A 107 -1.27 -11.52 -11.44
C ASP A 107 -0.50 -10.99 -10.22
N ILE A 108 -0.05 -11.90 -9.35
CA ILE A 108 0.76 -11.56 -8.17
C ILE A 108 2.13 -10.97 -8.56
N GLY A 109 2.59 -11.21 -9.79
CA GLY A 109 3.85 -10.71 -10.31
C GLY A 109 3.76 -9.32 -10.94
N GLU A 110 2.58 -8.68 -10.93
CA GLU A 110 2.37 -7.31 -11.45
C GLU A 110 2.88 -7.13 -12.90
N LYS A 111 2.62 -8.11 -13.77
CA LYS A 111 3.13 -8.14 -15.15
C LYS A 111 2.19 -7.48 -16.15
N VAL A 112 0.89 -7.44 -15.87
CA VAL A 112 -0.13 -6.96 -16.78
C VAL A 112 -0.80 -5.71 -16.20
N ASN A 113 -0.33 -4.53 -16.64
CA ASN A 113 -0.92 -3.27 -16.24
C ASN A 113 -2.32 -3.07 -16.85
N ARG A 114 -3.34 -3.02 -16.01
CA ARG A 114 -4.75 -2.97 -16.36
C ARG A 114 -5.37 -1.58 -16.30
N PHE A 115 -4.60 -0.52 -16.08
CA PHE A 115 -5.17 0.81 -15.87
C PHE A 115 -6.04 1.30 -17.04
N ARG A 116 -5.76 0.87 -18.27
CA ARG A 116 -6.55 1.22 -19.46
C ARG A 116 -7.72 0.27 -19.70
N SER A 117 -7.59 -1.00 -19.34
CA SER A 117 -8.64 -2.00 -19.53
C SER A 117 -9.72 -1.94 -18.44
N ASP A 118 -9.37 -1.44 -17.25
CA ASP A 118 -10.26 -1.36 -16.10
C ASP A 118 -10.38 0.10 -15.56
N PRO A 119 -10.89 1.04 -16.36
CA PRO A 119 -10.90 2.46 -16.02
C PRO A 119 -11.76 2.79 -14.81
N ALA A 120 -12.85 2.07 -14.59
CA ALA A 120 -13.72 2.26 -13.42
C ALA A 120 -12.97 1.93 -12.12
N LYS A 121 -12.24 0.81 -12.08
CA LYS A 121 -11.43 0.40 -10.92
C LYS A 121 -10.25 1.34 -10.72
N THR A 122 -9.63 1.80 -11.79
CA THR A 122 -8.56 2.82 -11.73
C THR A 122 -9.07 4.09 -11.06
N THR A 123 -10.21 4.62 -11.50
CA THR A 123 -10.81 5.83 -10.93
C THR A 123 -11.17 5.66 -9.46
N GLU A 124 -11.77 4.53 -9.10
CA GLU A 124 -12.13 4.21 -7.71
C GLU A 124 -10.91 4.25 -6.80
N LEU A 125 -9.86 3.50 -7.14
CA LEU A 125 -8.68 3.40 -6.30
C LEU A 125 -7.87 4.69 -6.27
N LEU A 126 -7.80 5.43 -7.38
CA LEU A 126 -7.16 6.73 -7.43
C LEU A 126 -7.84 7.72 -6.49
N ALA A 127 -9.17 7.76 -6.49
CA ALA A 127 -9.93 8.63 -5.58
C ALA A 127 -9.67 8.30 -4.10
N ILE A 128 -9.58 7.00 -3.76
CA ILE A 128 -9.23 6.54 -2.41
C ILE A 128 -7.82 6.99 -2.03
N LEU A 129 -6.84 6.82 -2.94
CA LEU A 129 -5.44 7.21 -2.72
C LEU A 129 -5.29 8.71 -2.54
N GLU A 130 -5.94 9.50 -3.38
CA GLU A 130 -5.92 10.97 -3.29
C GLU A 130 -6.59 11.49 -2.01
N LYS A 131 -7.72 10.88 -1.63
CA LYS A 131 -8.38 11.21 -0.36
C LYS A 131 -7.43 10.96 0.82
N TRP A 132 -6.81 9.78 0.89
CA TRP A 132 -5.86 9.45 1.95
C TRP A 132 -4.68 10.44 2.00
N ARG A 133 -4.09 10.79 0.85
CA ARG A 133 -3.00 11.78 0.81
C ARG A 133 -3.40 13.15 1.37
N ARG A 134 -4.61 13.60 1.05
CA ARG A 134 -5.15 14.86 1.61
C ARG A 134 -5.35 14.78 3.11
N GLU A 135 -5.93 13.69 3.60
CA GLU A 135 -6.24 13.51 5.02
C GLU A 135 -4.98 13.35 5.89
N THR A 136 -3.93 12.74 5.33
CA THR A 136 -2.64 12.55 6.04
C THR A 136 -1.62 13.65 5.75
N ASN A 137 -1.97 14.63 4.92
CA ASN A 137 -1.05 15.65 4.44
C ASN A 137 0.26 15.05 3.87
N ALA A 138 0.15 13.94 3.12
CA ALA A 138 1.28 13.23 2.55
C ALA A 138 2.00 14.11 1.51
N PRO A 139 3.31 14.35 1.62
CA PRO A 139 4.04 15.26 0.76
C PRO A 139 4.13 14.71 -0.68
N VAL A 140 3.69 15.48 -1.65
CA VAL A 140 3.84 15.14 -3.07
C VAL A 140 4.82 16.14 -3.70
N PRO A 141 5.85 15.68 -4.43
CA PRO A 141 6.75 16.56 -5.15
C PRO A 141 5.96 17.43 -6.14
N VAL A 142 6.08 18.75 -6.02
CA VAL A 142 5.33 19.72 -6.85
C VAL A 142 6.17 20.35 -7.95
N ALA A 143 7.49 20.18 -7.91
CA ALA A 143 8.42 20.70 -8.88
C ALA A 143 9.51 19.68 -9.21
N LEU A 144 9.96 19.68 -10.45
CA LEU A 144 11.12 18.92 -10.85
C LEU A 144 12.37 19.47 -10.16
N ASN A 145 13.27 18.57 -9.76
CA ASN A 145 14.57 18.99 -9.24
C ASN A 145 15.35 19.72 -10.35
N PRO A 146 15.64 21.03 -10.24
CA PRO A 146 16.34 21.76 -11.27
C PRO A 146 17.78 21.30 -11.49
N SER A 147 18.36 20.59 -10.52
CA SER A 147 19.70 19.99 -10.62
C SER A 147 19.72 18.62 -11.31
N PHE A 148 18.55 18.08 -11.64
CA PHE A 148 18.47 16.81 -12.34
C PHE A 148 18.68 17.02 -13.84
N ALA A 149 19.91 16.78 -14.31
CA ALA A 149 20.19 16.67 -15.74
C ALA A 149 19.74 15.26 -16.19
N LYS A 150 18.80 15.20 -17.15
CA LYS A 150 18.45 13.94 -17.79
C LYS A 150 19.72 13.36 -18.43
N PRO A 151 20.09 12.11 -18.11
CA PRO A 151 21.25 11.46 -18.73
C PRO A 151 21.07 11.30 -20.24
#